data_98cfbc07df8a32a75a0390a0bfe05d4e
#
_entry.id   98cfbc07df8a32a75a0390a0bfe05d4e
#
_cell.length_a   1.000
_cell.length_b   1.000
_cell.length_c   1.000
_cell.angle_alpha   90.00
_cell.angle_beta   90.00
_cell.angle_gamma   90.00
#
_symmetry.space_group_name_H-M   'P 1'
#
loop_
_entity.id
_entity.type
_entity.pdbx_description
1 polymer ?
#
loop_
_entity_poly.entity_id
_entity_poly.type
_entity_poly.pdbx_seq_one_letter_code
_entity_poly.pdbx_strand_id
1 'polypeptide(L)'
;MLVCMNKMDDKSVNYSEARYNEIKSELALYLKKVGYNPEKMEFIPISGWEGDNMIEKSPKMPWYKGPFLLEALDALNPPKRPTDKPLRLPLQDVYKIGGIGTVPVGRVETGVLKAGMVVTFGPLGQTTEVKSVEMHHEMVD
;
A
#
# COMPACT_ATOMS: atom_id res chain seq x y z
N MET A 1 -1.04 7.95 5.81
CA MET A 1 -2.17 7.04 5.52
C MET A 1 -3.27 7.84 4.87
N LEU A 2 -3.89 7.30 3.81
CA LEU A 2 -5.07 7.87 3.16
C LEU A 2 -6.29 7.05 3.58
N VAL A 3 -7.42 7.68 3.79
CA VAL A 3 -8.70 7.04 4.11
C VAL A 3 -9.66 7.29 2.96
N CYS A 4 -10.02 6.23 2.24
CA CYS A 4 -11.00 6.30 1.16
C CYS A 4 -12.38 5.93 1.69
N MET A 5 -13.31 6.86 1.64
CA MET A 5 -14.71 6.65 2.01
C MET A 5 -15.49 6.29 0.75
N ASN A 6 -15.53 4.98 0.49
CA ASN A 6 -16.08 4.45 -0.75
C ASN A 6 -17.61 4.28 -0.73
N LYS A 7 -18.17 4.02 -1.92
CA LYS A 7 -19.59 3.82 -2.16
C LYS A 7 -20.44 5.06 -1.89
N MET A 8 -19.90 6.25 -2.22
CA MET A 8 -20.66 7.49 -2.12
C MET A 8 -21.87 7.54 -3.07
N ASP A 9 -21.82 6.71 -4.13
CA ASP A 9 -22.89 6.50 -5.12
C ASP A 9 -24.08 5.67 -4.61
N ASP A 10 -23.90 4.96 -3.48
CA ASP A 10 -24.97 4.10 -2.93
C ASP A 10 -26.25 4.90 -2.68
N LYS A 11 -27.41 4.31 -3.02
CA LYS A 11 -28.72 4.97 -2.91
C LYS A 11 -29.04 5.45 -1.49
N SER A 12 -28.49 4.77 -0.47
CA SER A 12 -28.65 5.16 0.94
C SER A 12 -27.77 6.34 1.34
N VAL A 13 -26.70 6.61 0.59
CA VAL A 13 -25.73 7.70 0.84
C VAL A 13 -25.97 8.87 -0.09
N ASN A 14 -26.12 8.61 -1.39
CA ASN A 14 -26.42 9.58 -2.44
C ASN A 14 -25.52 10.82 -2.38
N TYR A 15 -24.20 10.62 -2.29
CA TYR A 15 -23.17 11.68 -2.24
C TYR A 15 -23.32 12.68 -1.09
N SER A 16 -23.97 12.28 0.01
CA SER A 16 -24.31 13.14 1.13
C SER A 16 -23.08 13.61 1.90
N GLU A 17 -22.90 14.93 1.99
CA GLU A 17 -21.88 15.56 2.84
C GLU A 17 -22.10 15.25 4.32
N ALA A 18 -23.37 15.23 4.78
CA ALA A 18 -23.70 14.93 6.17
C ALA A 18 -23.24 13.52 6.58
N ARG A 19 -23.51 12.53 5.71
CA ARG A 19 -23.06 11.14 5.95
C ARG A 19 -21.54 11.01 5.92
N TYR A 20 -20.88 11.71 4.99
CA TYR A 20 -19.43 11.77 4.97
C TYR A 20 -18.85 12.33 6.28
N ASN A 21 -19.37 13.47 6.77
CA ASN A 21 -18.87 14.09 7.98
C ASN A 21 -19.11 13.24 9.23
N GLU A 22 -20.24 12.56 9.31
CA GLU A 22 -20.56 11.61 10.38
C GLU A 22 -19.50 10.50 10.45
N ILE A 23 -19.30 9.78 9.35
CA ILE A 23 -18.33 8.68 9.29
C ILE A 23 -16.90 9.18 9.53
N LYS A 24 -16.53 10.33 8.95
CA LYS A 24 -15.21 10.95 9.16
C LYS A 24 -14.95 11.22 10.63
N SER A 25 -15.92 11.74 11.35
CA SER A 25 -15.81 12.06 12.77
C SER A 25 -15.62 10.81 13.63
N GLU A 26 -16.38 9.76 13.38
CA GLU A 26 -16.27 8.48 14.09
C GLU A 26 -14.92 7.80 13.81
N LEU A 27 -14.53 7.73 12.53
CA LEU A 27 -13.24 7.16 12.13
C LEU A 27 -12.07 7.93 12.72
N ALA A 28 -12.12 9.26 12.73
CA ALA A 28 -11.06 10.09 13.30
C ALA A 28 -10.86 9.80 14.79
N LEU A 29 -11.94 9.63 15.55
CA LEU A 29 -11.88 9.25 16.96
C LEU A 29 -11.25 7.87 17.15
N TYR A 30 -11.64 6.90 16.33
CA TYR A 30 -11.08 5.56 16.36
C TYR A 30 -9.59 5.55 16.01
N LEU A 31 -9.21 6.19 14.92
CA LEU A 31 -7.82 6.27 14.45
C LEU A 31 -6.91 6.98 15.45
N LYS A 32 -7.42 7.99 16.15
CA LYS A 32 -6.70 8.64 17.24
C LYS A 32 -6.43 7.69 18.41
N LYS A 33 -7.38 6.82 18.77
CA LYS A 33 -7.18 5.78 19.80
C LYS A 33 -6.11 4.75 19.38
N VAL A 34 -6.02 4.43 18.10
CA VAL A 34 -5.00 3.52 17.55
C VAL A 34 -3.61 4.18 17.48
N GLY A 35 -3.51 5.49 17.60
CA GLY A 35 -2.24 6.22 17.63
C GLY A 35 -1.92 7.00 16.36
N TYR A 36 -2.87 7.14 15.44
CA TYR A 36 -2.71 8.02 14.29
C TYR A 36 -3.09 9.46 14.61
N ASN A 37 -2.60 10.41 13.82
CA ASN A 37 -3.04 11.81 13.88
C ASN A 37 -4.03 12.10 12.74
N PRO A 38 -5.35 12.14 12.99
CA PRO A 38 -6.36 12.34 11.95
C PRO A 38 -6.26 13.69 11.24
N GLU A 39 -5.69 14.71 11.88
CA GLU A 39 -5.50 16.04 11.28
C GLU A 39 -4.48 16.06 10.13
N LYS A 40 -3.58 15.06 10.13
CA LYS A 40 -2.56 14.87 9.09
C LYS A 40 -2.95 13.80 8.06
N MET A 41 -4.20 13.41 8.05
CA MET A 41 -4.70 12.35 7.17
C MET A 41 -5.72 12.92 6.20
N GLU A 42 -5.62 12.49 4.95
CA GLU A 42 -6.63 12.78 3.95
C GLU A 42 -7.78 11.77 4.04
N PHE A 43 -9.01 12.31 4.09
CA PHE A 43 -10.25 11.53 4.01
C PHE A 43 -10.89 11.87 2.67
N ILE A 44 -10.91 10.92 1.76
CA ILE A 44 -11.32 11.13 0.38
C ILE A 44 -12.64 10.40 0.14
N PRO A 45 -13.74 11.13 -0.12
CA PRO A 45 -15.00 10.49 -0.52
C PRO A 45 -14.90 10.05 -1.98
N ILE A 46 -15.09 8.77 -2.24
CA ILE A 46 -14.97 8.19 -3.58
C ILE A 46 -16.17 7.31 -3.95
N SER A 47 -16.36 7.10 -5.23
CA SER A 47 -17.07 5.96 -5.76
C SER A 47 -16.12 5.18 -6.67
N GLY A 48 -15.70 4.00 -6.21
CA GLY A 48 -14.89 3.11 -7.03
C GLY A 48 -15.65 2.52 -8.22
N TRP A 49 -16.98 2.50 -8.16
CA TRP A 49 -17.84 2.01 -9.23
C TRP A 49 -18.05 3.06 -10.34
N GLU A 50 -18.39 4.27 -9.95
CA GLU A 50 -18.65 5.38 -10.86
C GLU A 50 -17.38 6.17 -11.26
N GLY A 51 -16.27 5.96 -10.55
CA GLY A 51 -15.01 6.68 -10.76
C GLY A 51 -14.93 8.06 -10.09
N ASP A 52 -15.93 8.42 -9.29
CA ASP A 52 -15.99 9.74 -8.64
C ASP A 52 -14.82 9.95 -7.66
N ASN A 53 -14.10 11.05 -7.80
CA ASN A 53 -12.90 11.42 -7.03
C ASN A 53 -11.75 10.39 -7.09
N MET A 54 -11.70 9.56 -8.14
CA MET A 54 -10.61 8.61 -8.37
C MET A 54 -9.44 9.26 -9.13
N ILE A 55 -9.69 9.72 -10.36
CA ILE A 55 -8.71 10.30 -11.27
C ILE A 55 -8.93 11.82 -11.43
N GLU A 56 -10.16 12.27 -11.26
CA GLU A 56 -10.56 13.67 -11.33
C GLU A 56 -11.62 14.01 -10.29
N LYS A 57 -11.83 15.30 -10.04
CA LYS A 57 -12.83 15.75 -9.07
C LYS A 57 -14.24 15.48 -9.55
N SER A 58 -15.04 14.85 -8.68
CA SER A 58 -16.43 14.58 -8.98
C SER A 58 -17.29 15.85 -8.92
N PRO A 59 -18.11 16.11 -9.94
CA PRO A 59 -19.10 17.19 -9.90
C PRO A 59 -20.26 16.88 -8.95
N LYS A 60 -20.45 15.61 -8.56
CA LYS A 60 -21.52 15.16 -7.67
C LYS A 60 -21.22 15.49 -6.19
N MET A 61 -19.95 15.79 -5.86
CA MET A 61 -19.51 16.16 -4.52
C MET A 61 -18.83 17.53 -4.49
N PRO A 62 -19.54 18.63 -4.87
CA PRO A 62 -18.95 19.97 -4.95
C PRO A 62 -18.55 20.54 -3.58
N TRP A 63 -19.06 19.96 -2.50
CA TRP A 63 -18.72 20.29 -1.13
C TRP A 63 -17.33 19.81 -0.72
N TYR A 64 -16.80 18.75 -1.38
CA TYR A 64 -15.46 18.25 -1.11
C TYR A 64 -14.40 19.09 -1.81
N LYS A 65 -13.49 19.67 -1.04
CA LYS A 65 -12.43 20.58 -1.55
C LYS A 65 -11.03 19.95 -1.54
N GLY A 66 -10.91 18.75 -0.99
CA GLY A 66 -9.63 18.03 -0.94
C GLY A 66 -9.17 17.45 -2.29
N PRO A 67 -8.04 16.74 -2.30
CA PRO A 67 -7.53 16.10 -3.51
C PRO A 67 -8.38 14.88 -3.89
N PHE A 68 -8.39 14.53 -5.18
CA PHE A 68 -8.87 13.21 -5.60
C PHE A 68 -7.80 12.13 -5.32
N LEU A 69 -8.18 10.86 -5.41
CA LEU A 69 -7.34 9.75 -4.94
C LEU A 69 -5.96 9.71 -5.61
N LEU A 70 -5.89 9.82 -6.93
CA LEU A 70 -4.62 9.77 -7.66
C LEU A 70 -3.70 10.95 -7.26
N GLU A 71 -4.24 12.16 -7.16
CA GLU A 71 -3.50 13.34 -6.70
C GLU A 71 -2.96 13.15 -5.28
N ALA A 72 -3.77 12.58 -4.39
CA ALA A 72 -3.34 12.29 -3.02
C ALA A 72 -2.25 11.20 -2.94
N LEU A 73 -2.29 10.21 -3.82
CA LEU A 73 -1.26 9.18 -3.94
C LEU A 73 0.07 9.77 -4.47
N ASP A 74 0.01 10.62 -5.48
CA ASP A 74 1.19 11.27 -6.05
C ASP A 74 1.87 12.23 -5.05
N ALA A 75 1.09 12.82 -4.15
CA ALA A 75 1.59 13.68 -3.08
C ALA A 75 2.25 12.92 -1.92
N LEU A 76 2.18 11.58 -1.88
CA LEU A 76 2.80 10.79 -0.82
C LEU A 76 4.33 10.84 -0.89
N ASN A 77 4.95 11.15 0.23
CA ASN A 77 6.40 11.03 0.34
C ASN A 77 6.79 9.54 0.36
N PRO A 78 7.70 9.09 -0.52
CA PRO A 78 8.21 7.73 -0.49
C PRO A 78 8.84 7.41 0.88
N PRO A 79 8.60 6.21 1.43
CA PRO A 79 9.25 5.81 2.67
C PRO A 79 10.76 5.70 2.48
N LYS A 80 11.53 6.06 3.52
CA LYS A 80 12.97 5.79 3.53
C LYS A 80 13.21 4.30 3.45
N ARG A 81 14.00 3.88 2.47
CA ARG A 81 14.41 2.48 2.29
C ARG A 81 15.77 2.29 2.93
N PRO A 82 15.91 1.49 4.00
CA PRO A 82 17.18 1.30 4.71
C PRO A 82 18.08 0.31 3.96
N THR A 83 18.65 0.74 2.84
CA THR A 83 19.53 -0.07 1.98
C THR A 83 20.92 -0.29 2.58
N ASP A 84 21.32 0.52 3.53
CA ASP A 84 22.58 0.46 4.28
C ASP A 84 22.59 -0.59 5.40
N LYS A 85 21.43 -1.15 5.72
CA LYS A 85 21.29 -2.19 6.74
C LYS A 85 21.49 -3.60 6.16
N PRO A 86 21.75 -4.61 7.01
CA PRO A 86 21.79 -6.01 6.56
C PRO A 86 20.50 -6.43 5.86
N LEU A 87 20.61 -7.30 4.87
CA LEU A 87 19.48 -7.85 4.15
C LEU A 87 18.51 -8.56 5.11
N ARG A 88 17.24 -8.18 5.05
CA ARG A 88 16.14 -8.84 5.75
C ARG A 88 14.97 -8.98 4.78
N LEU A 89 14.59 -10.21 4.51
CA LEU A 89 13.46 -10.57 3.65
C LEU A 89 12.61 -11.61 4.38
N PRO A 90 11.54 -11.21 5.07
CA PRO A 90 10.57 -12.15 5.62
C PRO A 90 9.93 -12.95 4.48
N LEU A 91 9.97 -14.29 4.58
CA LEU A 91 9.33 -15.14 3.58
C LEU A 91 7.82 -15.14 3.77
N GLN A 92 7.10 -14.83 2.72
CA GLN A 92 5.64 -14.93 2.65
C GLN A 92 5.21 -16.29 2.11
N ASP A 93 5.98 -16.80 1.13
CA ASP A 93 5.69 -18.07 0.49
C ASP A 93 6.96 -18.70 -0.11
N VAL A 94 6.90 -20.00 -0.42
CA VAL A 94 7.98 -20.73 -1.09
C VAL A 94 7.39 -21.66 -2.13
N TYR A 95 7.72 -21.44 -3.39
CA TYR A 95 7.24 -22.24 -4.51
C TYR A 95 8.33 -23.19 -5.04
N LYS A 96 7.94 -24.37 -5.47
CA LYS A 96 8.74 -25.26 -6.30
C LYS A 96 8.28 -25.14 -7.75
N ILE A 97 9.13 -24.60 -8.61
CA ILE A 97 8.81 -24.39 -10.03
C ILE A 97 9.68 -25.30 -10.87
N GLY A 98 9.06 -26.17 -11.70
CA GLY A 98 9.78 -27.07 -12.60
C GLY A 98 10.69 -26.30 -13.55
N GLY A 99 11.95 -26.75 -13.69
CA GLY A 99 12.97 -26.08 -14.51
C GLY A 99 13.66 -24.88 -13.85
N ILE A 100 13.09 -24.28 -12.78
CA ILE A 100 13.67 -23.14 -12.07
C ILE A 100 14.22 -23.57 -10.71
N GLY A 101 13.46 -24.33 -9.95
CA GLY A 101 13.83 -24.79 -8.61
C GLY A 101 12.96 -24.20 -7.51
N THR A 102 13.57 -23.93 -6.35
CA THR A 102 12.89 -23.37 -5.20
C THR A 102 12.94 -21.84 -5.28
N VAL A 103 11.74 -21.22 -5.24
CA VAL A 103 11.56 -19.77 -5.36
C VAL A 103 10.93 -19.24 -4.06
N PRO A 104 11.74 -18.69 -3.13
CA PRO A 104 11.23 -17.99 -1.97
C PRO A 104 10.69 -16.62 -2.36
N VAL A 105 9.54 -16.25 -1.81
CA VAL A 105 8.85 -15.00 -2.09
C VAL A 105 8.68 -14.18 -0.82
N GLY A 106 8.94 -12.88 -0.91
CA GLY A 106 8.77 -11.96 0.19
C GLY A 106 9.11 -10.53 -0.20
N ARG A 107 9.02 -9.62 0.75
CA ARG A 107 9.42 -8.21 0.55
C ARG A 107 10.74 -7.93 1.24
N VAL A 108 11.70 -7.36 0.51
CA VAL A 108 12.94 -6.85 1.11
C VAL A 108 12.61 -5.69 2.05
N GLU A 109 12.74 -5.90 3.35
CA GLU A 109 12.48 -4.89 4.38
C GLU A 109 13.69 -3.99 4.62
N THR A 110 14.90 -4.56 4.61
CA THR A 110 16.17 -3.83 4.77
C THR A 110 17.24 -4.45 3.87
N GLY A 111 18.28 -3.67 3.59
CA GLY A 111 19.37 -4.08 2.74
C GLY A 111 19.01 -4.11 1.25
N VAL A 112 19.83 -4.80 0.50
CA VAL A 112 19.67 -4.98 -0.96
C VAL A 112 19.84 -6.46 -1.28
N LEU A 113 19.00 -6.99 -2.16
CA LEU A 113 19.12 -8.34 -2.71
C LEU A 113 19.52 -8.26 -4.18
N LYS A 114 20.55 -9.02 -4.56
CA LYS A 114 21.02 -9.13 -5.95
C LYS A 114 21.32 -10.57 -6.31
N ALA A 115 21.29 -10.89 -7.59
CA ALA A 115 21.79 -12.16 -8.10
C ALA A 115 23.28 -12.33 -7.75
N GLY A 116 23.72 -13.57 -7.49
CA GLY A 116 25.08 -13.91 -7.08
C GLY A 116 25.39 -13.70 -5.59
N MET A 117 24.47 -13.10 -4.80
CA MET A 117 24.68 -12.97 -3.36
C MET A 117 24.44 -14.30 -2.64
N VAL A 118 25.26 -14.55 -1.61
CA VAL A 118 25.00 -15.65 -0.67
C VAL A 118 24.07 -15.17 0.43
N VAL A 119 22.94 -15.85 0.60
CA VAL A 119 21.93 -15.54 1.61
C VAL A 119 21.80 -16.67 2.62
N THR A 120 21.39 -16.33 3.83
CA THR A 120 21.18 -17.29 4.92
C THR A 120 19.71 -17.33 5.30
N PHE A 121 19.14 -18.52 5.37
CA PHE A 121 17.77 -18.76 5.82
C PHE A 121 17.73 -19.02 7.32
N GLY A 122 17.15 -18.09 8.08
CA GLY A 122 16.84 -18.32 9.50
C GLY A 122 15.56 -19.16 9.66
N PRO A 123 15.40 -19.92 10.76
CA PRO A 123 16.35 -20.08 11.86
C PRO A 123 17.42 -21.18 11.62
N LEU A 124 17.29 -21.96 10.55
CA LEU A 124 18.12 -23.17 10.33
C LEU A 124 19.57 -22.85 9.93
N GLY A 125 19.87 -21.62 9.53
CA GLY A 125 21.20 -21.22 9.14
C GLY A 125 21.66 -21.77 7.77
N GLN A 126 20.75 -22.30 6.97
CA GLN A 126 21.06 -22.77 5.61
C GLN A 126 21.48 -21.61 4.73
N THR A 127 22.54 -21.79 3.97
CA THR A 127 23.07 -20.81 3.02
C THR A 127 22.91 -21.29 1.58
N THR A 128 22.62 -20.36 0.69
CA THR A 128 22.59 -20.61 -0.75
C THR A 128 22.93 -19.34 -1.52
N GLU A 129 23.36 -19.52 -2.76
CA GLU A 129 23.55 -18.43 -3.69
C GLU A 129 22.23 -18.09 -4.38
N VAL A 130 21.92 -16.79 -4.49
CA VAL A 130 20.78 -16.26 -5.23
C VAL A 130 21.09 -16.33 -6.73
N LYS A 131 20.38 -17.18 -7.46
CA LYS A 131 20.61 -17.34 -8.92
C LYS A 131 20.02 -16.19 -9.72
N SER A 132 18.84 -15.73 -9.33
CA SER A 132 18.13 -14.64 -10.01
C SER A 132 17.17 -13.96 -9.05
N VAL A 133 16.81 -12.73 -9.36
CA VAL A 133 15.77 -11.96 -8.66
C VAL A 133 14.74 -11.52 -9.70
N GLU A 134 13.46 -11.67 -9.36
CA GLU A 134 12.35 -11.26 -10.21
C GLU A 134 11.40 -10.38 -9.41
N MET A 135 10.89 -9.34 -10.04
CA MET A 135 9.88 -8.45 -9.48
C MET A 135 8.90 -8.05 -10.58
N HIS A 136 7.60 -8.21 -10.33
CA HIS A 136 6.52 -7.88 -11.28
C HIS A 136 6.67 -8.60 -12.63
N HIS A 137 7.11 -9.87 -12.63
CA HIS A 137 7.38 -10.70 -13.81
C HIS A 137 8.54 -10.20 -14.68
N GLU A 138 9.44 -9.38 -14.13
CA GLU A 138 10.65 -8.90 -14.78
C GLU A 138 11.88 -9.29 -13.95
N MET A 139 12.94 -9.72 -14.66
CA MET A 139 14.21 -10.00 -14.02
C MET A 139 14.85 -8.68 -13.57
N VAL A 140 15.39 -8.68 -12.35
CA VAL A 140 16.08 -7.53 -11.75
C VAL A 140 17.55 -7.86 -11.57
N ASP A 141 18.44 -6.96 -12.05
CA ASP A 141 19.90 -7.05 -11.96
C ASP A 141 20.45 -6.53 -10.62
#